data_9ff70f6aafa6d04b2ad456b7277f63df
#
_entry.id   9ff70f6aafa6d04b2ad456b7277f63df
#
_cell.length_a   1.000
_cell.length_b   1.000
_cell.length_c   1.000
_cell.angle_alpha   90.00
_cell.angle_beta   90.00
_cell.angle_gamma   90.00
#
_symmetry.space_group_name_H-M   'P 1'
#
loop_
_entity.id
_entity.type
_entity.pdbx_description
1 polymer ?
#
loop_
_entity_poly.entity_id
_entity_poly.type
_entity_poly.pdbx_seq_one_letter_code
_entity_poly.pdbx_strand_id
1 'polypeptide(L)'
;MEQAERGERILQAAGELLLAWGYRRVTIDEIARRAKVGKGTVYLHWKTKDSLLLAVVLQAKMRSLQQQLERMRADARAVLPSRMMRGYYQDFLEEPVLRALYTDDVDILGRLNDAAKKEFAEIIAFNDQVLVRYLEVLRAHGLLRTDIDLWHQQYMLLATTGGFFMAEAMLYDRAPDTPEVRGELLATTIRSTLEIPPEAFRTPDAGAAVDVDAPLCATVDEAMAAAAREIIPLYEQVVERGVLEMRRQLRD
;
A
#
# COMPACT_ATOMS: atom_id res chain seq x y z
N MET A 1 -3.39 12.76 25.10
CA MET A 1 -2.57 11.56 25.30
C MET A 1 -3.45 10.35 25.69
N GLU A 2 -4.09 10.34 26.83
CA GLU A 2 -4.87 9.19 27.35
C GLU A 2 -6.00 8.69 26.42
N GLN A 3 -6.69 9.59 25.71
CA GLN A 3 -7.77 9.21 24.78
C GLN A 3 -7.23 8.55 23.50
N ALA A 4 -6.11 9.03 22.96
CA ALA A 4 -5.46 8.42 21.79
C ALA A 4 -4.92 7.03 22.12
N GLU A 5 -4.29 6.86 23.27
CA GLU A 5 -3.78 5.56 23.75
C GLU A 5 -4.90 4.54 23.97
N ARG A 6 -6.07 5.01 24.44
CA ARG A 6 -7.25 4.14 24.56
C ARG A 6 -7.78 3.70 23.19
N GLY A 7 -7.85 4.61 22.22
CA GLY A 7 -8.23 4.32 20.85
C GLY A 7 -7.31 3.25 20.23
N GLU A 8 -6.00 3.41 20.39
CA GLU A 8 -5.02 2.43 19.91
C GLU A 8 -5.19 1.05 20.54
N ARG A 9 -5.39 0.95 21.85
CA ARG A 9 -5.64 -0.33 22.51
C ARG A 9 -6.93 -1.00 22.03
N ILE A 10 -7.98 -0.23 21.73
CA ILE A 10 -9.23 -0.75 21.18
C ILE A 10 -9.01 -1.28 19.77
N LEU A 11 -8.31 -0.53 18.90
CA LEU A 11 -7.97 -0.97 17.53
C LEU A 11 -7.10 -2.24 17.54
N GLN A 12 -6.10 -2.29 18.40
CA GLN A 12 -5.26 -3.48 18.54
C GLN A 12 -6.10 -4.69 18.96
N ALA A 13 -6.92 -4.56 20.01
CA ALA A 13 -7.78 -5.64 20.48
C ALA A 13 -8.78 -6.09 19.40
N ALA A 14 -9.32 -5.15 18.62
CA ALA A 14 -10.24 -5.45 17.53
C ALA A 14 -9.55 -6.22 16.40
N GLY A 15 -8.33 -5.83 16.02
CA GLY A 15 -7.52 -6.53 15.02
C GLY A 15 -7.15 -7.95 15.45
N GLU A 16 -6.69 -8.15 16.69
CA GLU A 16 -6.38 -9.47 17.24
C GLU A 16 -7.60 -10.40 17.22
N LEU A 17 -8.77 -9.89 17.62
CA LEU A 17 -10.00 -10.68 17.65
C LEU A 17 -10.55 -10.94 16.23
N LEU A 18 -10.42 -9.99 15.32
CA LEU A 18 -10.79 -10.15 13.91
C LEU A 18 -10.02 -11.31 13.28
N LEU A 19 -8.72 -11.34 13.48
CA LEU A 19 -7.85 -12.41 12.96
C LEU A 19 -8.11 -13.76 13.60
N ALA A 20 -8.37 -13.78 14.92
CA ALA A 20 -8.56 -15.04 15.65
C ALA A 20 -9.96 -15.65 15.44
N TRP A 21 -11.01 -14.85 15.29
CA TRP A 21 -12.39 -15.33 15.30
C TRP A 21 -13.17 -15.00 14.02
N GLY A 22 -12.65 -14.15 13.17
CA GLY A 22 -13.32 -13.62 11.98
C GLY A 22 -14.42 -12.62 12.32
N TYR A 23 -14.79 -11.84 11.31
CA TYR A 23 -15.78 -10.75 11.41
C TYR A 23 -17.09 -11.16 12.11
N ARG A 24 -17.60 -12.36 11.82
CA ARG A 24 -18.93 -12.79 12.33
C ARG A 24 -18.98 -12.95 13.85
N ARG A 25 -17.90 -13.47 14.44
CA ARG A 25 -17.84 -13.80 15.88
C ARG A 25 -17.37 -12.65 16.75
N VAL A 26 -16.66 -11.69 16.19
CA VAL A 26 -16.20 -10.51 16.95
C VAL A 26 -17.38 -9.66 17.39
N THR A 27 -17.40 -9.26 18.67
CA THR A 27 -18.40 -8.38 19.26
C THR A 27 -17.74 -7.20 19.96
N ILE A 28 -18.49 -6.11 20.12
CA ILE A 28 -17.99 -4.92 20.86
C ILE A 28 -17.71 -5.27 22.34
N ASP A 29 -18.46 -6.19 22.93
CA ASP A 29 -18.25 -6.60 24.32
C ASP A 29 -16.90 -7.31 24.48
N GLU A 30 -16.54 -8.19 23.55
CA GLU A 30 -15.27 -8.90 23.55
C GLU A 30 -14.09 -7.94 23.29
N ILE A 31 -14.25 -7.00 22.38
CA ILE A 31 -13.24 -5.97 22.11
C ILE A 31 -13.02 -5.12 23.36
N ALA A 32 -14.09 -4.65 24.00
CA ALA A 32 -14.01 -3.85 25.23
C ALA A 32 -13.27 -4.62 26.35
N ARG A 33 -13.64 -5.89 26.56
CA ARG A 33 -12.99 -6.76 27.53
C ARG A 33 -11.50 -6.95 27.25
N ARG A 34 -11.13 -7.22 25.98
CA ARG A 34 -9.74 -7.43 25.55
C ARG A 34 -8.91 -6.15 25.69
N ALA A 35 -9.49 -4.99 25.34
CA ALA A 35 -8.85 -3.68 25.46
C ALA A 35 -8.81 -3.14 26.91
N LYS A 36 -9.45 -3.84 27.85
CA LYS A 36 -9.60 -3.44 29.26
C LYS A 36 -10.26 -2.05 29.41
N VAL A 37 -11.33 -1.84 28.65
CA VAL A 37 -12.15 -0.61 28.71
C VAL A 37 -13.62 -0.96 28.88
N GLY A 38 -14.42 0.02 29.28
CA GLY A 38 -15.89 -0.12 29.28
C GLY A 38 -16.46 -0.16 27.85
N LYS A 39 -17.56 -0.90 27.62
CA LYS A 39 -18.29 -0.88 26.34
C LYS A 39 -18.66 0.52 25.87
N GLY A 40 -19.09 1.39 26.82
CA GLY A 40 -19.38 2.80 26.54
C GLY A 40 -18.18 3.55 25.99
N THR A 41 -16.97 3.23 26.46
CA THR A 41 -15.73 3.83 25.95
C THR A 41 -15.50 3.45 24.47
N VAL A 42 -15.79 2.21 24.08
CA VAL A 42 -15.69 1.81 22.66
C VAL A 42 -16.65 2.64 21.81
N TYR A 43 -17.90 2.81 22.25
CA TYR A 43 -18.90 3.59 21.52
C TYR A 43 -18.62 5.10 21.50
N LEU A 44 -17.78 5.62 22.41
CA LEU A 44 -17.29 7.00 22.32
C LEU A 44 -16.31 7.22 21.15
N HIS A 45 -15.66 6.15 20.70
CA HIS A 45 -14.71 6.20 19.58
C HIS A 45 -15.32 5.74 18.26
N TRP A 46 -16.14 4.69 18.25
CA TRP A 46 -16.77 4.12 17.06
C TRP A 46 -18.22 3.77 17.33
N LYS A 47 -19.13 4.26 16.50
CA LYS A 47 -20.57 4.04 16.66
C LYS A 47 -21.01 2.59 16.40
N THR A 48 -20.29 1.88 15.54
CA THR A 48 -20.63 0.54 15.12
C THR A 48 -19.43 -0.40 15.14
N LYS A 49 -19.71 -1.70 15.18
CA LYS A 49 -18.66 -2.72 14.99
C LYS A 49 -17.97 -2.56 13.63
N ASP A 50 -18.75 -2.28 12.59
CA ASP A 50 -18.23 -2.13 11.22
C ASP A 50 -17.27 -0.96 11.11
N SER A 51 -17.62 0.22 11.65
CA SER A 51 -16.72 1.38 11.65
C SER A 51 -15.42 1.12 12.41
N LEU A 52 -15.47 0.40 13.53
CA LEU A 52 -14.27 -0.01 14.27
C LEU A 52 -13.40 -0.97 13.45
N LEU A 53 -13.98 -1.98 12.84
CA LEU A 53 -13.21 -2.96 12.06
C LEU A 53 -12.71 -2.39 10.73
N LEU A 54 -13.42 -1.45 10.12
CA LEU A 54 -12.93 -0.67 8.98
C LEU A 54 -11.73 0.21 9.37
N ALA A 55 -11.75 0.79 10.57
CA ALA A 55 -10.59 1.53 11.08
C ALA A 55 -9.36 0.62 11.29
N VAL A 56 -9.55 -0.65 11.69
CA VAL A 56 -8.46 -1.64 11.76
C VAL A 56 -7.86 -1.87 10.37
N VAL A 57 -8.69 -2.08 9.35
CA VAL A 57 -8.23 -2.27 7.95
C VAL A 57 -7.49 -1.03 7.45
N LEU A 58 -8.03 0.16 7.68
CA LEU A 58 -7.41 1.41 7.28
C LEU A 58 -6.07 1.62 8.00
N GLN A 59 -5.98 1.32 9.30
CA GLN A 59 -4.74 1.42 10.07
C GLN A 59 -3.64 0.50 9.50
N ALA A 60 -3.98 -0.74 9.13
CA ALA A 60 -3.02 -1.66 8.53
C ALA A 60 -2.48 -1.13 7.18
N LYS A 61 -3.38 -0.60 6.31
CA LYS A 61 -2.97 0.06 5.07
C LYS A 61 -2.08 1.28 5.30
N MET A 62 -2.42 2.10 6.28
CA MET A 62 -1.64 3.32 6.59
C MET A 62 -0.24 3.01 7.09
N ARG A 63 -0.07 1.94 7.91
CA ARG A 63 1.26 1.49 8.34
C ARG A 63 2.14 1.11 7.16
N SER A 64 1.62 0.31 6.23
CA SER A 64 2.37 -0.08 5.02
C SER A 64 2.75 1.13 4.15
N LEU A 65 1.83 2.08 3.95
CA LEU A 65 2.12 3.31 3.21
C LEU A 65 3.20 4.17 3.89
N GLN A 66 3.17 4.27 5.22
CA GLN A 66 4.20 4.98 5.99
C GLN A 66 5.56 4.29 5.88
N GLN A 67 5.61 2.97 5.99
CA GLN A 67 6.85 2.20 5.79
C GLN A 67 7.40 2.39 4.38
N GLN A 68 6.53 2.40 3.37
CA GLN A 68 6.94 2.66 1.99
C GLN A 68 7.54 4.06 1.83
N LEU A 69 6.91 5.07 2.42
CA LEU A 69 7.41 6.45 2.42
C LEU A 69 8.79 6.56 3.12
N GLU A 70 8.97 5.88 4.25
CA GLU A 70 10.25 5.81 4.95
C GLU A 70 11.35 5.15 4.09
N ARG A 71 11.01 4.06 3.40
CA ARG A 71 11.94 3.40 2.45
C ARG A 71 12.37 4.35 1.34
N MET A 72 11.44 5.11 0.74
CA MET A 72 11.74 6.10 -0.30
C MET A 72 12.62 7.25 0.20
N ARG A 73 12.42 7.70 1.44
CA ARG A 73 13.23 8.73 2.08
C ARG A 73 14.64 8.24 2.40
N ALA A 74 14.78 6.96 2.75
CA ALA A 74 16.06 6.34 3.09
C ALA A 74 16.91 6.00 1.85
N ASP A 75 16.28 5.56 0.76
CA ASP A 75 16.94 5.19 -0.50
C ASP A 75 16.05 5.62 -1.69
N ALA A 76 16.53 6.58 -2.48
CA ALA A 76 15.82 7.06 -3.68
C ALA A 76 15.49 5.92 -4.67
N ARG A 77 16.27 4.83 -4.68
CA ARG A 77 15.99 3.65 -5.51
C ARG A 77 14.70 2.94 -5.12
N ALA A 78 14.17 3.17 -3.92
CA ALA A 78 12.89 2.61 -3.48
C ALA A 78 11.68 3.17 -4.23
N VAL A 79 11.85 4.23 -5.04
CA VAL A 79 10.79 4.72 -5.95
C VAL A 79 10.60 3.82 -7.16
N LEU A 80 11.53 2.94 -7.51
CA LEU A 80 11.36 2.02 -8.63
C LEU A 80 10.24 1.01 -8.34
N PRO A 81 9.37 0.70 -9.32
CA PRO A 81 8.22 -0.20 -9.13
C PRO A 81 8.63 -1.57 -8.59
N SER A 82 9.74 -2.14 -9.06
CA SER A 82 10.24 -3.42 -8.58
C SER A 82 10.58 -3.40 -7.08
N ARG A 83 11.23 -2.34 -6.60
CA ARG A 83 11.61 -2.19 -5.20
C ARG A 83 10.42 -1.83 -4.31
N MET A 84 9.56 -0.96 -4.83
CA MET A 84 8.35 -0.56 -4.13
C MET A 84 7.42 -1.77 -3.91
N MET A 85 7.15 -2.56 -4.94
CA MET A 85 6.27 -3.71 -4.82
C MET A 85 6.88 -4.85 -4.02
N ARG A 86 8.21 -5.02 -4.04
CA ARG A 86 8.90 -5.93 -3.11
C ARG A 86 8.67 -5.53 -1.66
N GLY A 87 8.82 -4.25 -1.33
CA GLY A 87 8.53 -3.74 0.01
C GLY A 87 7.06 -3.93 0.40
N TYR A 88 6.14 -3.67 -0.52
CA TYR A 88 4.72 -3.88 -0.32
C TYR A 88 4.35 -5.35 -0.09
N TYR A 89 5.04 -6.26 -0.78
CA TYR A 89 4.89 -7.70 -0.59
C TYR A 89 5.40 -8.16 0.78
N GLN A 90 6.50 -7.59 1.28
CA GLN A 90 6.98 -7.85 2.64
C GLN A 90 5.95 -7.38 3.68
N ASP A 91 5.45 -6.14 3.55
CA ASP A 91 4.40 -5.62 4.44
C ASP A 91 3.14 -6.49 4.41
N PHE A 92 2.74 -6.98 3.23
CA PHE A 92 1.62 -7.91 3.06
C PHE A 92 1.83 -9.22 3.82
N LEU A 93 3.03 -9.79 3.81
CA LEU A 93 3.33 -11.03 4.53
C LEU A 93 3.38 -10.83 6.05
N GLU A 94 3.88 -9.68 6.51
CA GLU A 94 4.04 -9.35 7.93
C GLU A 94 2.76 -8.86 8.59
N GLU A 95 1.81 -8.28 7.83
CA GLU A 95 0.56 -7.72 8.36
C GLU A 95 -0.64 -8.63 8.00
N PRO A 96 -1.12 -9.48 8.93
CA PRO A 96 -2.18 -10.45 8.63
C PRO A 96 -3.50 -9.82 8.17
N VAL A 97 -3.81 -8.58 8.60
CA VAL A 97 -5.02 -7.86 8.16
C VAL A 97 -4.89 -7.47 6.68
N LEU A 98 -3.70 -7.02 6.24
CA LEU A 98 -3.45 -6.76 4.82
C LEU A 98 -3.53 -8.04 3.99
N ARG A 99 -2.98 -9.13 4.51
CA ARG A 99 -3.04 -10.42 3.84
C ARG A 99 -4.49 -10.86 3.63
N ALA A 100 -5.31 -10.83 4.68
CA ALA A 100 -6.73 -11.14 4.56
C ALA A 100 -7.45 -10.23 3.56
N LEU A 101 -7.11 -8.95 3.53
CA LEU A 101 -7.71 -7.96 2.63
C LEU A 101 -7.38 -8.24 1.16
N TYR A 102 -6.13 -8.53 0.84
CA TYR A 102 -5.68 -8.73 -0.54
C TYR A 102 -5.93 -10.14 -1.08
N THR A 103 -6.12 -11.13 -0.20
CA THR A 103 -6.56 -12.48 -0.60
C THR A 103 -8.07 -12.66 -0.57
N ASP A 104 -8.82 -11.60 -0.24
CA ASP A 104 -10.29 -11.62 -0.08
C ASP A 104 -10.77 -12.73 0.86
N ASP A 105 -10.08 -12.86 2.01
CA ASP A 105 -10.38 -13.90 3.00
C ASP A 105 -11.73 -13.64 3.69
N VAL A 106 -12.77 -14.29 3.16
CA VAL A 106 -14.14 -14.14 3.65
C VAL A 106 -14.37 -14.72 5.05
N ASP A 107 -13.52 -15.62 5.51
CA ASP A 107 -13.62 -16.17 6.87
C ASP A 107 -13.15 -15.14 7.90
N ILE A 108 -12.11 -14.38 7.57
CA ILE A 108 -11.60 -13.30 8.42
C ILE A 108 -12.45 -12.03 8.23
N LEU A 109 -12.57 -11.54 7.01
CA LEU A 109 -13.16 -10.20 6.74
C LEU A 109 -14.68 -10.21 6.59
N GLY A 110 -15.28 -11.36 6.19
CA GLY A 110 -16.72 -11.41 5.93
C GLY A 110 -17.12 -10.36 4.88
N ARG A 111 -18.02 -9.43 5.27
CA ARG A 111 -18.46 -8.33 4.40
C ARG A 111 -17.59 -7.07 4.47
N LEU A 112 -16.55 -7.05 5.31
CA LEU A 112 -15.72 -5.84 5.51
C LEU A 112 -15.00 -5.40 4.25
N ASN A 113 -14.63 -6.33 3.35
CA ASN A 113 -13.97 -5.98 2.11
C ASN A 113 -14.88 -5.12 1.21
N ASP A 114 -16.15 -5.51 1.05
CA ASP A 114 -17.11 -4.72 0.27
C ASP A 114 -17.48 -3.41 0.97
N ALA A 115 -17.60 -3.43 2.30
CA ALA A 115 -17.83 -2.22 3.09
C ALA A 115 -16.63 -1.25 2.97
N ALA A 116 -15.40 -1.75 3.00
CA ALA A 116 -14.19 -0.95 2.82
C ALA A 116 -14.13 -0.31 1.42
N LYS A 117 -14.44 -1.07 0.35
CA LYS A 117 -14.49 -0.53 -1.01
C LYS A 117 -15.48 0.62 -1.13
N LYS A 118 -16.63 0.52 -0.47
CA LYS A 118 -17.67 1.56 -0.49
C LYS A 118 -17.29 2.76 0.37
N GLU A 119 -16.88 2.52 1.61
CA GLU A 119 -16.57 3.60 2.58
C GLU A 119 -15.34 4.39 2.16
N PHE A 120 -14.33 3.72 1.62
CA PHE A 120 -13.07 4.35 1.21
C PHE A 120 -12.97 4.64 -0.29
N ALA A 121 -14.10 4.70 -1.01
CA ALA A 121 -14.13 4.89 -2.46
C ALA A 121 -13.36 6.14 -2.92
N GLU A 122 -13.48 7.25 -2.18
CA GLU A 122 -12.75 8.50 -2.49
C GLU A 122 -11.24 8.36 -2.29
N ILE A 123 -10.81 7.66 -1.23
CA ILE A 123 -9.38 7.38 -0.99
C ILE A 123 -8.84 6.44 -2.07
N ILE A 124 -9.59 5.41 -2.44
CA ILE A 124 -9.22 4.47 -3.49
C ILE A 124 -9.04 5.23 -4.81
N ALA A 125 -10.02 6.04 -5.21
CA ALA A 125 -9.93 6.84 -6.43
C ALA A 125 -8.75 7.84 -6.41
N PHE A 126 -8.47 8.43 -5.27
CA PHE A 126 -7.30 9.30 -5.12
C PHE A 126 -5.97 8.51 -5.25
N ASN A 127 -5.89 7.34 -4.64
CA ASN A 127 -4.71 6.48 -4.75
C ASN A 127 -4.47 6.02 -6.19
N ASP A 128 -5.54 5.75 -6.95
CA ASP A 128 -5.44 5.42 -8.38
C ASP A 128 -4.86 6.59 -9.19
N GLN A 129 -5.29 7.83 -8.90
CA GLN A 129 -4.72 9.03 -9.53
C GLN A 129 -3.25 9.22 -9.15
N VAL A 130 -2.88 9.01 -7.89
CA VAL A 130 -1.49 9.07 -7.44
C VAL A 130 -0.65 8.01 -8.13
N LEU A 131 -1.16 6.79 -8.32
CA LEU A 131 -0.46 5.72 -9.03
C LEU A 131 -0.19 6.09 -10.50
N VAL A 132 -1.17 6.70 -11.19
CA VAL A 132 -0.98 7.22 -12.55
C VAL A 132 0.13 8.27 -12.56
N ARG A 133 0.05 9.26 -11.66
CA ARG A 133 1.06 10.33 -11.59
C ARG A 133 2.45 9.80 -11.24
N TYR A 134 2.55 8.82 -10.36
CA TYR A 134 3.79 8.12 -10.04
C TYR A 134 4.44 7.49 -11.28
N LEU A 135 3.66 6.77 -12.11
CA LEU A 135 4.17 6.17 -13.34
C LEU A 135 4.59 7.24 -14.38
N GLU A 136 3.84 8.35 -14.47
CA GLU A 136 4.20 9.50 -15.34
C GLU A 136 5.55 10.10 -14.94
N VAL A 137 5.77 10.34 -13.65
CA VAL A 137 7.04 10.87 -13.13
C VAL A 137 8.20 9.94 -13.48
N LEU A 138 8.06 8.64 -13.24
CA LEU A 138 9.10 7.68 -13.59
C LEU A 138 9.41 7.63 -15.09
N ARG A 139 8.39 7.76 -15.95
CA ARG A 139 8.56 7.85 -17.40
C ARG A 139 9.28 9.14 -17.81
N ALA A 140 8.91 10.26 -17.21
CA ALA A 140 9.54 11.55 -17.48
C ALA A 140 11.04 11.55 -17.14
N HIS A 141 11.44 10.78 -16.11
CA HIS A 141 12.84 10.59 -15.74
C HIS A 141 13.53 9.42 -16.47
N GLY A 142 12.90 8.80 -17.47
CA GLY A 142 13.51 7.73 -18.26
C GLY A 142 13.72 6.43 -17.50
N LEU A 143 13.00 6.21 -16.39
CA LEU A 143 13.11 5.02 -15.54
C LEU A 143 12.18 3.90 -15.95
N LEU A 144 11.12 4.21 -16.71
CA LEU A 144 10.16 3.24 -17.23
C LEU A 144 10.15 3.22 -18.76
N ARG A 145 9.80 2.06 -19.30
CA ARG A 145 9.58 1.85 -20.73
C ARG A 145 8.47 2.78 -21.23
N THR A 146 8.59 3.24 -22.47
CA THR A 146 7.60 4.13 -23.11
C THR A 146 6.89 3.47 -24.30
N ASP A 147 7.30 2.26 -24.68
CA ASP A 147 6.69 1.44 -25.75
C ASP A 147 5.38 0.75 -25.34
N ILE A 148 5.00 0.86 -24.06
CA ILE A 148 3.74 0.38 -23.50
C ILE A 148 2.95 1.60 -22.99
N ASP A 149 1.66 1.68 -23.33
CA ASP A 149 0.80 2.75 -22.83
C ASP A 149 0.72 2.77 -21.31
N LEU A 150 0.61 3.96 -20.74
CA LEU A 150 0.57 4.18 -19.30
C LEU A 150 -0.52 3.37 -18.59
N TRP A 151 -1.71 3.31 -19.21
CA TRP A 151 -2.82 2.50 -18.71
C TRP A 151 -2.49 1.00 -18.67
N HIS A 152 -1.83 0.48 -19.69
CA HIS A 152 -1.38 -0.92 -19.70
C HIS A 152 -0.28 -1.17 -18.69
N GLN A 153 0.63 -0.21 -18.46
CA GLN A 153 1.67 -0.32 -17.42
C GLN A 153 1.04 -0.37 -16.02
N GLN A 154 0.05 0.48 -15.74
CA GLN A 154 -0.69 0.46 -14.49
C GLN A 154 -1.37 -0.90 -14.27
N TYR A 155 -2.07 -1.40 -15.28
CA TYR A 155 -2.71 -2.71 -15.22
C TYR A 155 -1.70 -3.83 -14.98
N MET A 156 -0.59 -3.85 -15.73
CA MET A 156 0.48 -4.85 -15.56
C MET A 156 1.07 -4.84 -14.14
N LEU A 157 1.33 -3.66 -13.60
CA LEU A 157 1.84 -3.52 -12.23
C LEU A 157 0.87 -4.10 -11.21
N LEU A 158 -0.41 -3.71 -11.29
CA LEU A 158 -1.45 -4.16 -10.36
C LEU A 158 -1.75 -5.65 -10.51
N ALA A 159 -1.86 -6.15 -11.75
CA ALA A 159 -2.14 -7.56 -12.04
C ALA A 159 -0.99 -8.47 -11.58
N THR A 160 0.26 -8.07 -11.84
CA THR A 160 1.44 -8.82 -11.40
C THR A 160 1.50 -8.87 -9.88
N THR A 161 1.37 -7.74 -9.21
CA THR A 161 1.41 -7.65 -7.75
C THR A 161 0.27 -8.46 -7.11
N GLY A 162 -0.96 -8.27 -7.61
CA GLY A 162 -2.13 -9.01 -7.14
C GLY A 162 -2.00 -10.51 -7.36
N GLY A 163 -1.42 -10.93 -8.49
CA GLY A 163 -1.13 -12.35 -8.77
C GLY A 163 -0.19 -12.97 -7.75
N PHE A 164 0.87 -12.27 -7.36
CA PHE A 164 1.80 -12.73 -6.30
C PHE A 164 1.12 -12.79 -4.93
N PHE A 165 0.26 -11.83 -4.58
CA PHE A 165 -0.50 -11.86 -3.33
C PHE A 165 -1.46 -13.05 -3.29
N MET A 166 -2.20 -13.30 -4.37
CA MET A 166 -3.09 -14.45 -4.46
C MET A 166 -2.36 -15.79 -4.47
N ALA A 167 -1.15 -15.84 -5.03
CA ALA A 167 -0.32 -17.02 -5.06
C ALA A 167 0.04 -17.54 -3.65
N GLU A 168 0.16 -16.64 -2.65
CA GLU A 168 0.39 -17.04 -1.25
C GLU A 168 -0.73 -17.94 -0.71
N ALA A 169 -1.97 -17.69 -1.08
CA ALA A 169 -3.10 -18.53 -0.68
C ALA A 169 -3.24 -19.79 -1.56
N MET A 170 -2.91 -19.70 -2.87
CA MET A 170 -3.16 -20.75 -3.85
C MET A 170 -2.05 -21.81 -3.93
N LEU A 171 -0.78 -21.41 -3.68
CA LEU A 171 0.39 -22.26 -3.89
C LEU A 171 1.05 -22.72 -2.58
N TYR A 172 0.33 -22.66 -1.50
CA TYR A 172 0.75 -22.88 -0.11
C TYR A 172 1.98 -23.80 0.09
N ASP A 173 1.94 -25.01 -0.47
CA ASP A 173 3.00 -26.03 -0.35
C ASP A 173 3.95 -26.12 -1.57
N ARG A 174 3.69 -25.33 -2.61
CA ARG A 174 4.46 -25.28 -3.87
C ARG A 174 5.17 -23.96 -4.10
N ALA A 175 5.04 -23.03 -3.16
CA ALA A 175 5.73 -21.74 -3.24
C ALA A 175 7.24 -21.93 -2.97
N PRO A 176 8.11 -21.09 -3.58
CA PRO A 176 9.56 -21.08 -3.25
C PRO A 176 9.80 -20.89 -1.75
N ASP A 177 10.90 -21.47 -1.26
CA ASP A 177 11.19 -21.77 0.15
C ASP A 177 11.05 -20.57 1.12
N THR A 178 11.44 -19.35 0.73
CA THR A 178 11.38 -18.20 1.63
C THR A 178 10.60 -17.01 1.08
N PRO A 179 9.99 -16.20 1.96
CA PRO A 179 9.31 -14.96 1.59
C PRO A 179 10.21 -13.99 0.80
N GLU A 180 11.49 -13.94 1.15
CA GLU A 180 12.48 -13.06 0.50
C GLU A 180 12.70 -13.46 -0.95
N VAL A 181 12.80 -14.76 -1.24
CA VAL A 181 12.91 -15.29 -2.61
C VAL A 181 11.67 -14.92 -3.42
N ARG A 182 10.48 -15.07 -2.87
CA ARG A 182 9.23 -14.72 -3.57
C ARG A 182 9.13 -13.21 -3.83
N GLY A 183 9.52 -12.38 -2.85
CA GLY A 183 9.61 -10.93 -3.01
C GLY A 183 10.60 -10.52 -4.10
N GLU A 184 11.73 -11.21 -4.23
CA GLU A 184 12.71 -10.94 -5.28
C GLU A 184 12.22 -11.42 -6.67
N LEU A 185 11.46 -12.51 -6.75
CA LEU A 185 10.80 -12.95 -7.98
C LEU A 185 9.77 -11.92 -8.46
N LEU A 186 8.95 -11.36 -7.55
CA LEU A 186 8.04 -10.26 -7.87
C LEU A 186 8.82 -9.04 -8.41
N ALA A 187 9.87 -8.62 -7.69
CA ALA A 187 10.70 -7.50 -8.11
C ALA A 187 11.33 -7.74 -9.50
N THR A 188 11.85 -8.94 -9.74
CA THR A 188 12.45 -9.30 -11.02
C THR A 188 11.42 -9.28 -12.15
N THR A 189 10.22 -9.79 -11.92
CA THR A 189 9.13 -9.77 -12.91
C THR A 189 8.75 -8.33 -13.28
N ILE A 190 8.57 -7.46 -12.28
CA ILE A 190 8.22 -6.05 -12.51
C ILE A 190 9.38 -5.32 -13.22
N ARG A 191 10.60 -5.51 -12.76
CA ARG A 191 11.80 -4.90 -13.37
C ARG A 191 11.90 -5.24 -14.85
N SER A 192 11.81 -6.50 -15.20
CA SER A 192 11.96 -6.97 -16.59
C SER A 192 10.83 -6.52 -17.51
N THR A 193 9.64 -6.22 -16.96
CA THR A 193 8.47 -5.85 -17.76
C THR A 193 8.26 -4.34 -17.90
N LEU A 194 8.59 -3.55 -16.86
CA LEU A 194 8.24 -2.14 -16.78
C LEU A 194 9.45 -1.20 -16.77
N GLU A 195 10.57 -1.60 -16.14
CA GLU A 195 11.71 -0.71 -15.92
C GLU A 195 12.68 -0.74 -17.10
N ILE A 196 13.38 0.37 -17.31
CA ILE A 196 14.49 0.44 -18.25
C ILE A 196 15.71 -0.18 -17.55
N PRO A 197 16.39 -1.19 -18.16
CA PRO A 197 17.60 -1.73 -17.57
C PRO A 197 18.71 -0.67 -17.51
N PRO A 198 19.52 -0.65 -16.44
CA PRO A 198 20.53 0.38 -16.22
C PRO A 198 21.48 0.58 -17.41
N GLU A 199 21.83 -0.50 -18.12
CA GLU A 199 22.69 -0.48 -19.32
C GLU A 199 22.01 0.15 -20.57
N ALA A 200 20.70 0.21 -20.58
CA ALA A 200 19.89 0.84 -21.63
C ALA A 200 19.45 2.28 -21.28
N PHE A 201 19.78 2.72 -20.06
CA PHE A 201 19.48 4.09 -19.66
C PHE A 201 20.32 5.06 -20.49
N ARG A 202 19.64 5.90 -21.26
CA ARG A 202 20.25 6.96 -22.04
C ARG A 202 19.77 8.29 -21.50
N THR A 203 20.69 9.23 -21.34
CA THR A 203 20.29 10.64 -21.23
C THR A 203 19.43 10.99 -22.44
N PRO A 204 18.30 11.69 -22.29
CA PRO A 204 17.51 12.15 -23.44
C PRO A 204 18.45 12.82 -24.44
N ASP A 205 18.46 12.33 -25.69
CA ASP A 205 19.30 12.87 -26.75
C ASP A 205 18.98 14.37 -26.91
N ALA A 206 20.01 15.20 -26.91
CA ALA A 206 19.91 16.66 -27.07
C ALA A 206 19.30 17.12 -28.42
N GLY A 207 18.83 16.19 -29.24
CA GLY A 207 18.24 16.42 -30.56
C GLY A 207 16.76 16.04 -30.73
N ALA A 208 16.14 15.33 -29.79
CA ALA A 208 14.69 15.16 -29.78
C ALA A 208 14.08 16.42 -29.12
N ALA A 209 12.92 16.89 -29.63
CA ALA A 209 12.22 18.05 -29.05
C ALA A 209 11.97 17.80 -27.56
N VAL A 210 12.93 18.24 -26.75
CA VAL A 210 12.94 18.08 -25.30
C VAL A 210 12.00 19.15 -24.77
N ASP A 211 11.08 18.73 -23.93
CA ASP A 211 10.42 19.64 -23.00
C ASP A 211 11.55 20.38 -22.23
N VAL A 212 11.70 21.68 -22.48
CA VAL A 212 12.85 22.50 -22.06
C VAL A 212 13.02 22.55 -20.53
N ASP A 213 12.02 22.07 -19.78
CA ASP A 213 11.97 22.03 -18.32
C ASP A 213 12.28 20.62 -17.72
N ALA A 214 12.54 19.60 -18.52
CA ALA A 214 12.89 18.27 -17.99
C ALA A 214 14.34 18.27 -17.45
N PRO A 215 14.58 17.85 -16.19
CA PRO A 215 15.93 17.82 -15.63
C PRO A 215 16.79 16.81 -16.40
N LEU A 216 17.88 17.28 -17.01
CA LEU A 216 18.91 16.43 -17.64
C LEU A 216 19.66 15.67 -16.54
N CYS A 217 19.31 14.41 -16.32
CA CYS A 217 20.01 13.52 -15.40
C CYS A 217 21.12 12.79 -16.18
N ALA A 218 22.36 12.93 -15.75
CA ALA A 218 23.51 12.28 -16.39
C ALA A 218 23.62 10.77 -16.06
N THR A 219 23.01 10.34 -14.95
CA THR A 219 23.08 8.96 -14.45
C THR A 219 21.71 8.45 -14.00
N VAL A 220 21.57 7.13 -13.93
CA VAL A 220 20.36 6.47 -13.39
C VAL A 220 20.10 6.86 -11.92
N ASP A 221 21.15 6.99 -11.12
CA ASP A 221 21.03 7.38 -9.71
C ASP A 221 20.53 8.83 -9.56
N GLU A 222 20.99 9.74 -10.41
CA GLU A 222 20.45 11.11 -10.45
C GLU A 222 18.99 11.15 -10.88
N ALA A 223 18.61 10.34 -11.88
CA ALA A 223 17.23 10.22 -12.33
C ALA A 223 16.31 9.69 -11.21
N MET A 224 16.76 8.67 -10.50
CA MET A 224 16.03 8.13 -9.33
C MET A 224 15.91 9.17 -8.21
N ALA A 225 16.97 9.92 -7.93
CA ALA A 225 16.95 10.98 -6.92
C ALA A 225 16.03 12.15 -7.33
N ALA A 226 15.98 12.48 -8.63
CA ALA A 226 15.07 13.49 -9.15
C ALA A 226 13.61 13.01 -9.07
N ALA A 227 13.30 11.80 -9.52
CA ALA A 227 11.98 11.20 -9.42
C ALA A 227 11.52 11.09 -7.96
N ALA A 228 12.41 10.74 -7.02
CA ALA A 228 12.07 10.65 -5.61
C ALA A 228 11.60 11.99 -5.04
N ARG A 229 12.21 13.12 -5.45
CA ARG A 229 11.77 14.46 -5.02
C ARG A 229 10.34 14.81 -5.44
N GLU A 230 9.85 14.23 -6.54
CA GLU A 230 8.49 14.44 -7.01
C GLU A 230 7.51 13.39 -6.45
N ILE A 231 7.94 12.14 -6.31
CA ILE A 231 7.10 11.02 -5.86
C ILE A 231 6.83 11.07 -4.35
N ILE A 232 7.83 11.40 -3.53
CA ILE A 232 7.68 11.45 -2.07
C ILE A 232 6.51 12.35 -1.66
N PRO A 233 6.38 13.60 -2.17
CA PRO A 233 5.23 14.45 -1.84
C PRO A 233 3.88 13.87 -2.26
N LEU A 234 3.81 13.08 -3.34
CA LEU A 234 2.57 12.40 -3.73
C LEU A 234 2.14 11.37 -2.69
N TYR A 235 3.09 10.58 -2.19
CA TYR A 235 2.82 9.60 -1.14
C TYR A 235 2.55 10.23 0.23
N GLU A 236 3.16 11.38 0.53
CA GLU A 236 2.82 12.18 1.71
C GLU A 236 1.35 12.60 1.70
N GLN A 237 0.83 13.04 0.56
CA GLN A 237 -0.59 13.38 0.42
C GLN A 237 -1.50 12.17 0.62
N VAL A 238 -1.11 10.97 0.16
CA VAL A 238 -1.85 9.72 0.41
C VAL A 238 -1.92 9.43 1.91
N VAL A 239 -0.77 9.55 2.60
CA VAL A 239 -0.69 9.34 4.05
C VAL A 239 -1.56 10.36 4.80
N GLU A 240 -1.47 11.64 4.45
CA GLU A 240 -2.28 12.71 5.07
C GLU A 240 -3.79 12.45 4.92
N ARG A 241 -4.24 12.09 3.72
CA ARG A 241 -5.65 11.74 3.48
C ARG A 241 -6.10 10.54 4.28
N GLY A 242 -5.28 9.50 4.36
CA GLY A 242 -5.57 8.33 5.18
C GLY A 242 -5.68 8.67 6.66
N VAL A 243 -4.78 9.53 7.19
CA VAL A 243 -4.85 10.00 8.58
C VAL A 243 -6.10 10.84 8.83
N LEU A 244 -6.50 11.69 7.89
CA LEU A 244 -7.74 12.47 7.99
C LEU A 244 -8.97 11.56 8.02
N GLU A 245 -9.00 10.52 7.20
CA GLU A 245 -10.08 9.54 7.18
C GLU A 245 -10.12 8.72 8.48
N MET A 246 -8.98 8.29 9.00
CA MET A 246 -8.95 7.64 10.32
C MET A 246 -9.52 8.53 11.43
N ARG A 247 -9.24 9.83 11.38
CA ARG A 247 -9.82 10.81 12.34
C ARG A 247 -11.31 11.00 12.13
N ARG A 248 -11.80 10.93 10.89
CA ARG A 248 -13.24 10.98 10.58
C ARG A 248 -13.95 9.77 11.18
N GLN A 249 -13.42 8.57 10.98
CA GLN A 249 -13.95 7.33 11.53
C GLN A 249 -14.00 7.32 13.08
N LEU A 250 -13.13 8.08 13.75
CA LEU A 250 -13.13 8.26 15.20
C LEU A 250 -14.22 9.24 15.71
N ARG A 251 -14.81 10.06 14.86
CA ARG A 251 -15.80 11.09 15.24
C ARG A 251 -17.24 10.74 14.85
N ASP A 252 -17.40 9.88 13.85
CA ASP A 252 -18.69 9.39 13.36
C ASP A 252 -19.16 8.15 14.09
#